data_6e7ebab11ff7ece1c75b5b6062094ac0
#
_entry.id   6e7ebab11ff7ece1c75b5b6062094ac0
#
_cell.length_a   1.000
_cell.length_b   1.000
_cell.length_c   1.000
_cell.angle_alpha   90.00
_cell.angle_beta   90.00
_cell.angle_gamma   90.00
#
_symmetry.space_group_name_H-M   'P 1'
#
loop_
_entity.id
_entity.type
_entity.pdbx_description
1 polymer ?
#
loop_
_entity_poly.entity_id
_entity_poly.type
_entity_poly.pdbx_seq_one_letter_code
_entity_poly.pdbx_strand_id
1 'polypeptide(L)'
;MVNSGVCGTLNLGSIPRGGTTTSWRTLKMSDRKKIKPTIGPGFRDLSGDFLYTKKRIIQIIEDNYQKYGYQEISQPSLEISSQIGSYLSEDQSNPMSDVFLFENEKESLMLRYDLTSQMTRYVASNYRDLPGTFKNYRMGNVWRQEKPSPNMRLREFFQADFDILGNSNQPQVDAEICNLIADIFTQIGFKKNQFKIGITNLKIIQGLISNNLKITDPK
;
A
#
# COMPACT_ATOMS: atom_id res chain seq x y z
N MET A 1 9.36 36.56 15.17
CA MET A 1 10.34 36.73 14.07
C MET A 1 10.54 35.37 13.45
N VAL A 2 9.96 35.09 12.30
CA VAL A 2 10.17 33.83 11.59
C VAL A 2 11.31 34.09 10.62
N ASN A 3 12.43 33.43 10.86
CA ASN A 3 13.62 33.54 10.04
C ASN A 3 13.34 32.88 8.67
N SER A 4 13.60 33.61 7.59
CA SER A 4 13.42 33.14 6.21
C SER A 4 14.43 32.04 5.89
N GLY A 5 14.04 30.78 6.16
CA GLY A 5 14.80 29.63 5.71
C GLY A 5 14.72 29.49 4.19
N VAL A 6 15.88 29.35 3.56
CA VAL A 6 15.99 29.02 2.12
C VAL A 6 15.40 27.62 1.90
N CYS A 7 14.29 27.55 1.18
CA CYS A 7 13.69 26.28 0.78
C CYS A 7 14.43 25.76 -0.45
N GLY A 8 15.31 24.79 -0.28
CA GLY A 8 15.92 24.05 -1.37
C GLY A 8 15.06 22.84 -1.72
N THR A 9 14.46 22.82 -2.89
CA THR A 9 13.75 21.67 -3.41
C THR A 9 14.70 20.87 -4.31
N LEU A 10 15.11 19.67 -3.86
CA LEU A 10 15.76 18.70 -4.72
C LEU A 10 14.67 17.98 -5.53
N ASN A 11 14.49 18.41 -6.77
CA ASN A 11 13.64 17.71 -7.73
C ASN A 11 14.53 16.73 -8.51
N LEU A 12 14.38 15.43 -8.25
CA LEU A 12 15.13 14.35 -8.93
C LEU A 12 14.58 14.01 -10.33
N GLY A 13 13.71 14.85 -10.87
CA GLY A 13 13.24 14.77 -12.25
C GLY A 13 13.90 15.83 -13.11
N SER A 14 14.76 15.43 -14.06
CA SER A 14 15.35 16.19 -15.18
C SER A 14 15.96 17.56 -14.82
N ILE A 15 17.27 17.64 -14.82
CA ILE A 15 18.05 18.89 -14.74
C ILE A 15 17.96 19.60 -16.09
N PRO A 16 17.31 20.77 -16.23
CA PRO A 16 17.46 21.61 -17.41
C PRO A 16 18.83 22.30 -17.34
N ARG A 17 19.63 22.15 -18.39
CA ARG A 17 20.84 22.97 -18.58
C ARG A 17 20.42 24.37 -19.04
N GLY A 18 20.86 25.38 -18.32
CA GLY A 18 20.95 26.74 -18.84
C GLY A 18 20.06 27.78 -18.15
N GLY A 19 20.69 28.58 -17.43
CA GLY A 19 20.69 29.88 -16.90
C GLY A 19 19.51 30.83 -17.08
N THR A 20 19.18 31.51 -16.12
CA THR A 20 19.04 32.96 -15.96
C THR A 20 18.53 33.22 -14.55
N THR A 21 19.27 34.01 -13.78
CA THR A 21 18.90 34.52 -12.47
C THR A 21 17.64 35.37 -12.57
N THR A 22 16.50 34.80 -12.21
CA THR A 22 15.25 35.53 -12.06
C THR A 22 15.21 36.15 -10.68
N SER A 23 15.29 37.47 -10.58
CA SER A 23 15.13 38.20 -9.33
C SER A 23 13.72 38.03 -8.79
N TRP A 24 13.62 37.48 -7.57
CA TRP A 24 12.34 37.37 -6.86
C TRP A 24 11.85 38.74 -6.44
N ARG A 25 10.84 39.28 -7.15
CA ARG A 25 10.12 40.48 -6.70
C ARG A 25 9.38 40.17 -5.40
N THR A 26 9.65 40.93 -4.38
CA THR A 26 8.93 40.90 -3.10
C THR A 26 7.46 41.27 -3.36
N LEU A 27 6.60 40.30 -3.44
CA LEU A 27 5.14 40.53 -3.53
C LEU A 27 4.69 41.09 -2.18
N LYS A 28 4.18 42.36 -2.20
CA LYS A 28 3.52 42.97 -1.03
C LYS A 28 2.34 42.11 -0.63
N MET A 29 2.44 41.47 0.55
CA MET A 29 1.40 40.64 1.18
C MET A 29 0.35 41.51 1.90
N SER A 30 -0.27 42.49 1.20
CA SER A 30 -1.42 43.19 1.74
C SER A 30 -2.70 42.51 1.23
N ASP A 31 -3.58 42.15 2.14
CA ASP A 31 -4.97 41.68 1.91
C ASP A 31 -5.22 40.22 1.45
N ARG A 32 -4.33 39.31 1.73
CA ARG A 32 -4.73 37.87 1.61
C ARG A 32 -5.47 37.42 2.88
N LYS A 33 -6.73 37.01 2.71
CA LYS A 33 -7.51 36.32 3.74
C LYS A 33 -6.65 35.23 4.35
N LYS A 34 -6.37 35.31 5.66
CA LYS A 34 -5.57 34.29 6.36
C LYS A 34 -6.27 32.93 6.24
N ILE A 35 -5.67 32.00 5.52
CA ILE A 35 -6.17 30.63 5.41
C ILE A 35 -5.76 29.87 6.68
N LYS A 36 -6.72 29.26 7.37
CA LYS A 36 -6.43 28.40 8.51
C LYS A 36 -5.74 27.13 7.99
N PRO A 37 -4.52 26.81 8.44
CA PRO A 37 -3.86 25.58 8.04
C PRO A 37 -4.63 24.38 8.65
N THR A 38 -5.24 23.56 7.78
CA THR A 38 -5.99 22.37 8.20
C THR A 38 -5.63 21.22 7.29
N ILE A 39 -5.63 20.03 7.85
CA ILE A 39 -5.48 18.78 7.10
C ILE A 39 -6.83 18.08 6.99
N GLY A 40 -7.08 17.40 5.89
CA GLY A 40 -8.33 16.68 5.67
C GLY A 40 -8.53 15.54 6.69
N PRO A 41 -9.79 15.19 7.01
CA PRO A 41 -10.07 14.10 7.95
C PRO A 41 -9.56 12.77 7.39
N GLY A 42 -8.88 12.00 8.24
CA GLY A 42 -8.26 10.72 7.87
C GLY A 42 -6.87 10.83 7.23
N PHE A 43 -6.31 12.05 7.13
CA PHE A 43 -4.93 12.29 6.73
C PHE A 43 -4.14 12.86 7.91
N ARG A 44 -2.82 12.72 7.88
CA ARG A 44 -1.93 13.28 8.92
C ARG A 44 -0.53 13.53 8.39
N ASP A 45 0.10 14.56 8.91
CA ASP A 45 1.54 14.77 8.77
C ASP A 45 2.30 13.86 9.73
N LEU A 46 3.40 13.30 9.28
CA LEU A 46 4.29 12.47 10.09
C LEU A 46 5.63 13.18 10.21
N SER A 47 6.14 13.29 11.44
CA SER A 47 7.43 13.93 11.70
C SER A 47 8.14 13.30 12.91
N GLY A 48 9.39 13.69 13.12
CA GLY A 48 10.17 13.29 14.28
C GLY A 48 10.37 11.78 14.42
N ASP A 49 10.36 11.31 15.66
CA ASP A 49 10.66 9.92 16.02
C ASP A 49 9.69 8.91 15.41
N PHE A 50 8.44 9.31 15.21
CA PHE A 50 7.46 8.44 14.57
C PHE A 50 7.82 8.14 13.11
N LEU A 51 8.22 9.17 12.36
CA LEU A 51 8.65 9.00 10.96
C LEU A 51 9.94 8.19 10.87
N TYR A 52 10.88 8.44 11.80
CA TYR A 52 12.12 7.66 11.89
C TYR A 52 11.83 6.18 12.16
N THR A 53 11.00 5.88 13.15
CA THR A 53 10.61 4.51 13.50
C THR A 53 9.88 3.82 12.34
N LYS A 54 8.95 4.53 11.67
CA LYS A 54 8.27 4.01 10.48
C LYS A 54 9.27 3.61 9.39
N LYS A 55 10.23 4.48 9.07
CA LYS A 55 11.26 4.19 8.04
C LYS A 55 12.10 2.98 8.42
N ARG A 56 12.49 2.86 9.70
CA ARG A 56 13.25 1.70 10.19
C ARG A 56 12.46 0.40 10.05
N ILE A 57 11.18 0.40 10.38
CA ILE A 57 10.30 -0.78 10.22
C ILE A 57 10.19 -1.16 8.74
N ILE A 58 9.98 -0.17 7.85
CA ILE A 58 9.91 -0.40 6.40
C ILE A 58 11.20 -1.06 5.90
N GLN A 59 12.36 -0.56 6.32
CA GLN A 59 13.64 -1.13 5.92
C GLN A 59 13.81 -2.58 6.38
N ILE A 60 13.42 -2.90 7.64
CA ILE A 60 13.45 -4.29 8.14
C ILE A 60 12.56 -5.20 7.30
N ILE A 61 11.36 -4.73 6.93
CA ILE A 61 10.44 -5.50 6.08
C ILE A 61 11.06 -5.76 4.71
N GLU A 62 11.59 -4.72 4.08
CA GLU A 62 12.22 -4.78 2.76
C GLU A 62 13.42 -5.74 2.74
N ASP A 63 14.33 -5.63 3.71
CA ASP A 63 15.51 -6.48 3.83
C ASP A 63 15.10 -7.97 3.95
N ASN A 64 14.03 -8.25 4.69
CA ASN A 64 13.51 -9.61 4.81
C ASN A 64 12.88 -10.11 3.52
N TYR A 65 12.10 -9.29 2.81
CA TYR A 65 11.54 -9.68 1.51
C TYR A 65 12.67 -10.04 0.52
N GLN A 66 13.71 -9.22 0.44
CA GLN A 66 14.87 -9.48 -0.41
C GLN A 66 15.64 -10.74 0.02
N LYS A 67 15.85 -10.94 1.32
CA LYS A 67 16.50 -12.15 1.88
C LYS A 67 15.76 -13.43 1.50
N TYR A 68 14.42 -13.39 1.43
CA TYR A 68 13.59 -14.52 1.03
C TYR A 68 13.42 -14.66 -0.49
N GLY A 69 14.10 -13.81 -1.28
CA GLY A 69 14.12 -13.88 -2.74
C GLY A 69 12.89 -13.24 -3.41
N TYR A 70 12.20 -12.31 -2.73
CA TYR A 70 11.13 -11.54 -3.35
C TYR A 70 11.70 -10.37 -4.14
N GLN A 71 11.17 -10.14 -5.32
CA GLN A 71 11.51 -9.03 -6.21
C GLN A 71 10.55 -7.87 -5.98
N GLU A 72 11.08 -6.65 -5.89
CA GLU A 72 10.25 -5.45 -5.80
C GLU A 72 9.51 -5.15 -7.10
N ILE A 73 8.24 -4.75 -6.98
CA ILE A 73 7.47 -4.14 -8.05
C ILE A 73 7.02 -2.75 -7.58
N SER A 74 7.53 -1.71 -8.20
CA SER A 74 7.07 -0.34 -7.99
C SER A 74 5.91 -0.02 -8.93
N GLN A 75 4.82 0.48 -8.40
CA GLN A 75 3.57 0.69 -9.12
C GLN A 75 3.10 2.14 -8.99
N PRO A 76 2.42 2.69 -10.01
CA PRO A 76 1.82 4.02 -9.95
C PRO A 76 0.82 4.15 -8.80
N SER A 77 0.67 5.37 -8.28
CA SER A 77 -0.36 5.67 -7.28
C SER A 77 -1.73 5.94 -7.90
N LEU A 78 -1.76 6.29 -9.19
CA LEU A 78 -2.98 6.51 -9.97
C LEU A 78 -3.14 5.37 -10.98
N GLU A 79 -4.37 4.88 -11.10
CA GLU A 79 -4.75 3.82 -12.02
C GLU A 79 -6.00 4.22 -12.80
N ILE A 80 -6.19 3.64 -13.98
CA ILE A 80 -7.42 3.79 -14.76
C ILE A 80 -8.52 2.96 -14.08
N SER A 81 -9.58 3.62 -13.63
CA SER A 81 -10.62 2.98 -12.81
C SER A 81 -11.28 1.77 -13.49
N SER A 82 -11.50 1.84 -14.81
CA SER A 82 -12.11 0.75 -15.59
C SER A 82 -11.24 -0.51 -15.68
N GLN A 83 -9.93 -0.42 -15.42
CA GLN A 83 -9.02 -1.57 -15.50
C GLN A 83 -8.88 -2.32 -14.18
N ILE A 84 -9.29 -1.73 -13.07
CA ILE A 84 -9.18 -2.34 -11.73
C ILE A 84 -10.37 -3.25 -11.42
N GLY A 85 -11.49 -3.03 -12.09
CA GLY A 85 -12.67 -3.89 -11.93
C GLY A 85 -13.58 -3.50 -10.77
N SER A 86 -14.68 -4.27 -10.63
CA SER A 86 -15.77 -3.99 -9.70
C SER A 86 -15.67 -4.72 -8.35
N TYR A 87 -14.54 -5.35 -8.04
CA TYR A 87 -14.37 -6.21 -6.86
C TYR A 87 -13.71 -5.52 -5.65
N LEU A 88 -13.54 -4.20 -5.70
CA LEU A 88 -12.87 -3.44 -4.64
C LEU A 88 -13.78 -3.09 -3.47
N SER A 89 -15.09 -3.19 -3.62
CA SER A 89 -16.07 -2.87 -2.57
C SER A 89 -16.92 -4.08 -2.22
N GLU A 90 -17.26 -4.23 -0.95
CA GLU A 90 -18.26 -5.18 -0.48
C GLU A 90 -19.67 -4.79 -0.94
N ASP A 91 -19.90 -3.51 -1.23
CA ASP A 91 -21.15 -3.02 -1.79
C ASP A 91 -21.23 -3.23 -3.30
N GLN A 92 -21.87 -4.34 -3.70
CA GLN A 92 -22.07 -4.67 -5.11
C GLN A 92 -22.92 -3.65 -5.87
N SER A 93 -23.71 -2.82 -5.16
CA SER A 93 -24.53 -1.77 -5.77
C SER A 93 -23.71 -0.51 -6.07
N ASN A 94 -22.60 -0.30 -5.34
CA ASN A 94 -21.67 0.81 -5.57
C ASN A 94 -20.21 0.39 -5.32
N PRO A 95 -19.63 -0.40 -6.23
CA PRO A 95 -18.28 -0.98 -6.05
C PRO A 95 -17.16 0.05 -5.96
N MET A 96 -17.42 1.31 -6.28
CA MET A 96 -16.44 2.40 -6.22
C MET A 96 -16.68 3.38 -5.05
N SER A 97 -17.59 3.07 -4.10
CA SER A 97 -17.96 3.97 -3.00
C SER A 97 -16.80 4.34 -2.09
N ASP A 98 -15.82 3.45 -1.94
CA ASP A 98 -14.69 3.62 -1.03
C ASP A 98 -13.39 4.05 -1.73
N VAL A 99 -13.49 4.45 -3.00
CA VAL A 99 -12.34 4.80 -3.84
C VAL A 99 -12.30 6.31 -4.09
N PHE A 100 -11.11 6.90 -4.04
CA PHE A 100 -10.91 8.28 -4.51
C PHE A 100 -10.83 8.31 -6.03
N LEU A 101 -11.88 8.85 -6.67
CA LEU A 101 -11.99 8.98 -8.12
C LEU A 101 -11.66 10.39 -8.57
N PHE A 102 -11.03 10.49 -9.73
CA PHE A 102 -10.71 11.74 -10.43
C PHE A 102 -11.20 11.61 -11.86
N GLU A 103 -12.21 12.37 -12.21
CA GLU A 103 -12.75 12.39 -13.56
C GLU A 103 -12.10 13.50 -14.38
N ASN A 104 -11.69 13.17 -15.58
CA ASN A 104 -11.30 14.14 -16.59
C ASN A 104 -12.06 13.83 -17.91
N GLU A 105 -11.91 14.69 -18.93
CA GLU A 105 -12.63 14.56 -20.20
C GLU A 105 -12.34 13.26 -20.98
N LYS A 106 -11.27 12.56 -20.68
CA LYS A 106 -10.80 11.39 -21.45
C LYS A 106 -10.94 10.09 -20.69
N GLU A 107 -10.72 10.10 -19.39
CA GLU A 107 -10.66 8.89 -18.59
C GLU A 107 -11.00 9.17 -17.12
N SER A 108 -11.47 8.16 -16.42
CA SER A 108 -11.64 8.19 -14.97
C SER A 108 -10.43 7.53 -14.32
N LEU A 109 -9.71 8.27 -13.50
CA LEU A 109 -8.56 7.81 -12.72
C LEU A 109 -8.97 7.59 -11.28
N MET A 110 -8.25 6.72 -10.58
CA MET A 110 -8.42 6.47 -9.16
C MET A 110 -7.10 6.43 -8.42
N LEU A 111 -7.09 6.84 -7.15
CA LEU A 111 -6.00 6.47 -6.25
C LEU A 111 -6.10 4.98 -5.92
N ARG A 112 -4.97 4.30 -5.94
CA ARG A 112 -4.92 2.87 -5.63
C ARG A 112 -5.48 2.58 -4.24
N TYR A 113 -6.43 1.66 -4.19
CA TYR A 113 -7.11 1.21 -2.98
C TYR A 113 -6.27 0.19 -2.20
N ASP A 114 -5.53 -0.64 -2.92
CA ASP A 114 -4.61 -1.66 -2.45
C ASP A 114 -3.35 -1.71 -3.34
N LEU A 115 -2.48 -2.69 -3.12
CA LEU A 115 -1.32 -2.94 -3.98
C LEU A 115 -1.49 -4.22 -4.83
N THR A 116 -2.49 -5.04 -4.54
CA THR A 116 -2.71 -6.34 -5.19
C THR A 116 -3.36 -6.19 -6.57
N SER A 117 -4.30 -5.25 -6.71
CA SER A 117 -4.99 -5.02 -8.00
C SER A 117 -4.01 -4.60 -9.09
N GLN A 118 -3.08 -3.69 -8.79
CA GLN A 118 -2.04 -3.29 -9.74
C GLN A 118 -1.05 -4.42 -10.03
N MET A 119 -0.74 -5.25 -9.04
CA MET A 119 0.11 -6.42 -9.23
C MET A 119 -0.54 -7.39 -10.21
N THR A 120 -1.84 -7.64 -10.10
CA THR A 120 -2.59 -8.50 -11.00
C THR A 120 -2.50 -7.98 -12.45
N ARG A 121 -2.68 -6.67 -12.66
CA ARG A 121 -2.50 -6.02 -13.96
C ARG A 121 -1.07 -6.18 -14.48
N TYR A 122 -0.06 -5.95 -13.63
CA TYR A 122 1.35 -6.12 -14.00
C TYR A 122 1.64 -7.55 -14.45
N VAL A 123 1.18 -8.54 -13.69
CA VAL A 123 1.34 -9.96 -14.02
C VAL A 123 0.65 -10.31 -15.34
N ALA A 124 -0.58 -9.82 -15.54
CA ALA A 124 -1.30 -10.05 -16.80
C ALA A 124 -0.56 -9.48 -18.02
N SER A 125 0.02 -8.29 -17.87
CA SER A 125 0.76 -7.62 -18.94
C SER A 125 2.12 -8.26 -19.25
N ASN A 126 2.74 -8.93 -18.27
CA ASN A 126 4.10 -9.48 -18.39
C ASN A 126 4.12 -11.02 -18.25
N TYR A 127 2.98 -11.68 -18.36
CA TYR A 127 2.81 -13.09 -18.02
C TYR A 127 3.84 -14.02 -18.70
N ARG A 128 4.20 -13.74 -19.97
CA ARG A 128 5.13 -14.56 -20.74
C ARG A 128 6.58 -14.45 -20.31
N ASP A 129 6.93 -13.34 -19.66
CA ASP A 129 8.30 -13.01 -19.27
C ASP A 129 8.57 -13.31 -17.79
N LEU A 130 7.51 -13.66 -17.04
CA LEU A 130 7.63 -13.98 -15.62
C LEU A 130 8.09 -15.43 -15.41
N PRO A 131 8.89 -15.71 -14.36
CA PRO A 131 9.29 -17.05 -14.02
C PRO A 131 8.10 -17.91 -13.60
N GLY A 132 8.21 -19.24 -13.74
CA GLY A 132 7.16 -20.19 -13.36
C GLY A 132 6.72 -20.13 -11.89
N THR A 133 7.60 -19.68 -10.99
CA THR A 133 7.29 -19.22 -9.63
C THR A 133 7.81 -17.82 -9.45
N PHE A 134 6.93 -16.87 -9.27
CA PHE A 134 7.22 -15.47 -9.17
C PHE A 134 6.94 -14.94 -7.76
N LYS A 135 7.99 -14.68 -7.00
CA LYS A 135 7.92 -14.04 -5.68
C LYS A 135 8.09 -12.55 -5.86
N ASN A 136 7.12 -11.78 -5.41
CA ASN A 136 7.18 -10.32 -5.52
C ASN A 136 6.67 -9.63 -4.27
N TYR A 137 7.15 -8.40 -4.03
CA TYR A 137 6.66 -7.53 -2.98
C TYR A 137 6.43 -6.12 -3.51
N ARG A 138 5.55 -5.39 -2.85
CA ARG A 138 5.20 -4.01 -3.14
C ARG A 138 5.02 -3.27 -1.82
N MET A 139 5.49 -2.03 -1.79
CA MET A 139 5.32 -1.17 -0.62
C MET A 139 4.90 0.23 -1.04
N GLY A 140 3.98 0.82 -0.32
CA GLY A 140 3.53 2.17 -0.61
C GLY A 140 2.26 2.59 0.09
N ASN A 141 1.92 3.85 -0.05
CA ASN A 141 0.66 4.36 0.46
C ASN A 141 -0.49 3.88 -0.42
N VAL A 142 -1.61 3.62 0.24
CA VAL A 142 -2.92 3.33 -0.37
C VAL A 142 -3.97 4.26 0.22
N TRP A 143 -5.07 4.45 -0.50
CA TRP A 143 -6.09 5.44 -0.16
C TRP A 143 -7.48 4.84 -0.20
N ARG A 144 -8.24 5.03 0.91
CA ARG A 144 -9.60 4.55 1.04
C ARG A 144 -10.51 5.68 1.52
N GLN A 145 -11.65 5.86 0.85
CA GLN A 145 -12.60 6.92 1.17
C GLN A 145 -13.51 6.56 2.38
N GLU A 146 -13.20 5.50 3.08
CA GLU A 146 -13.91 5.07 4.28
C GLU A 146 -14.05 6.18 5.32
N LYS A 147 -15.06 6.06 6.20
CA LYS A 147 -15.23 6.98 7.34
C LYS A 147 -14.02 6.85 8.28
N PRO A 148 -13.25 7.93 8.50
CA PRO A 148 -12.12 7.87 9.40
C PRO A 148 -12.60 7.66 10.85
N SER A 149 -11.89 6.86 11.61
CA SER A 149 -12.10 6.66 13.03
C SER A 149 -11.00 7.41 13.81
N PRO A 150 -11.31 8.08 14.93
CA PRO A 150 -10.32 8.87 15.68
C PRO A 150 -9.06 8.10 16.06
N ASN A 151 -9.16 6.79 16.26
CA ASN A 151 -8.08 6.00 16.84
C ASN A 151 -7.45 4.96 15.90
N MET A 152 -7.98 4.63 14.72
CA MET A 152 -7.42 3.52 13.93
C MET A 152 -7.60 3.57 12.42
N ARG A 153 -8.58 4.28 11.83
CA ARG A 153 -8.78 4.25 10.38
C ARG A 153 -8.35 5.57 9.74
N LEU A 154 -7.25 5.51 9.04
CA LEU A 154 -6.79 6.60 8.18
C LEU A 154 -7.31 6.35 6.76
N ARG A 155 -7.51 7.44 6.01
CA ARG A 155 -7.79 7.40 4.56
C ARG A 155 -6.55 7.20 3.72
N GLU A 156 -5.40 7.54 4.25
CA GLU A 156 -4.09 7.27 3.69
C GLU A 156 -3.25 6.49 4.68
N PHE A 157 -2.79 5.31 4.27
CA PHE A 157 -1.93 4.47 5.09
C PHE A 157 -0.96 3.66 4.22
N PHE A 158 0.10 3.16 4.85
CA PHE A 158 1.15 2.42 4.17
C PHE A 158 0.85 0.92 4.24
N GLN A 159 0.93 0.24 3.09
CA GLN A 159 0.90 -1.21 2.97
C GLN A 159 2.26 -1.76 2.56
N ALA A 160 2.56 -2.97 3.02
CA ALA A 160 3.68 -3.77 2.60
C ALA A 160 3.14 -5.17 2.28
N ASP A 161 2.94 -5.43 1.01
CA ASP A 161 2.33 -6.66 0.50
C ASP A 161 3.38 -7.52 -0.20
N PHE A 162 3.24 -8.84 -0.11
CA PHE A 162 4.06 -9.78 -0.84
C PHE A 162 3.23 -10.98 -1.31
N ASP A 163 3.56 -11.52 -2.47
CA ASP A 163 2.86 -12.63 -3.10
C ASP A 163 3.82 -13.62 -3.74
N ILE A 164 3.38 -14.88 -3.78
CA ILE A 164 4.01 -15.95 -4.54
C ILE A 164 3.01 -16.45 -5.56
N LEU A 165 3.34 -16.33 -6.82
CA LEU A 165 2.49 -16.71 -7.95
C LEU A 165 3.13 -17.85 -8.74
N GLY A 166 2.30 -18.75 -9.25
CA GLY A 166 2.75 -19.85 -10.11
C GLY A 166 2.72 -21.23 -9.46
N ASN A 167 3.44 -22.17 -10.05
CA ASN A 167 3.48 -23.56 -9.61
C ASN A 167 4.45 -23.72 -8.42
N SER A 168 3.89 -23.85 -7.22
CA SER A 168 4.65 -24.06 -6.00
C SER A 168 3.99 -25.12 -5.11
N ASN A 169 4.78 -25.73 -4.23
CA ASN A 169 4.25 -26.64 -3.21
C ASN A 169 3.56 -25.81 -2.13
N GLN A 170 2.23 -25.83 -2.09
CA GLN A 170 1.43 -25.00 -1.18
C GLN A 170 1.88 -25.09 0.30
N PRO A 171 2.07 -26.27 0.93
CA PRO A 171 2.52 -26.35 2.31
C PRO A 171 3.89 -25.71 2.57
N GLN A 172 4.80 -25.77 1.60
CA GLN A 172 6.11 -25.14 1.72
C GLN A 172 6.00 -23.61 1.64
N VAL A 173 5.15 -23.11 0.75
CA VAL A 173 4.86 -21.68 0.61
C VAL A 173 4.22 -21.14 1.88
N ASP A 174 3.21 -21.82 2.42
CA ASP A 174 2.54 -21.40 3.63
C ASP A 174 3.51 -21.36 4.83
N ALA A 175 4.42 -22.33 4.93
CA ALA A 175 5.47 -22.34 5.95
C ALA A 175 6.49 -21.21 5.75
N GLU A 176 6.90 -20.93 4.51
CA GLU A 176 7.81 -19.82 4.19
C GLU A 176 7.18 -18.47 4.59
N ILE A 177 5.91 -18.25 4.25
CA ILE A 177 5.16 -17.02 4.62
C ILE A 177 5.15 -16.84 6.15
N CYS A 178 4.87 -17.92 6.91
CA CYS A 178 4.87 -17.85 8.37
C CYS A 178 6.25 -17.52 8.93
N ASN A 179 7.31 -18.13 8.38
CA ASN A 179 8.68 -17.86 8.80
C ASN A 179 9.11 -16.42 8.48
N LEU A 180 8.80 -15.94 7.29
CA LEU A 180 9.07 -14.56 6.87
C LEU A 180 8.42 -13.54 7.83
N ILE A 181 7.15 -13.73 8.16
CA ILE A 181 6.43 -12.87 9.11
C ILE A 181 7.06 -12.94 10.50
N ALA A 182 7.43 -14.14 10.98
CA ALA A 182 8.08 -14.32 12.26
C ALA A 182 9.46 -13.64 12.33
N ASP A 183 10.25 -13.74 11.27
CA ASP A 183 11.56 -13.08 11.15
C ASP A 183 11.40 -11.55 11.21
N ILE A 184 10.45 -11.00 10.46
CA ILE A 184 10.15 -9.54 10.46
C ILE A 184 9.79 -9.10 11.88
N PHE A 185 8.82 -9.74 12.55
CA PHE A 185 8.42 -9.33 13.90
C PHE A 185 9.57 -9.44 14.92
N THR A 186 10.38 -10.47 14.81
CA THR A 186 11.55 -10.67 15.68
C THR A 186 12.56 -9.54 15.47
N GLN A 187 12.85 -9.15 14.23
CA GLN A 187 13.80 -8.07 13.91
C GLN A 187 13.26 -6.67 14.26
N ILE A 188 11.95 -6.47 14.22
CA ILE A 188 11.31 -5.24 14.74
C ILE A 188 11.52 -5.12 16.25
N GLY A 189 11.69 -6.25 16.95
CA GLY A 189 11.98 -6.28 18.39
C GLY A 189 10.93 -7.00 19.24
N PHE A 190 9.94 -7.65 18.63
CA PHE A 190 8.98 -8.48 19.37
C PHE A 190 9.65 -9.74 19.90
N LYS A 191 9.43 -10.03 21.19
CA LYS A 191 9.91 -11.27 21.83
C LYS A 191 8.97 -12.44 21.55
N LYS A 192 9.49 -13.66 21.70
CA LYS A 192 8.70 -14.89 21.68
C LYS A 192 7.49 -14.73 22.61
N ASN A 193 6.34 -14.92 22.38
CA ASN A 193 5.09 -14.71 23.15
C ASN A 193 4.47 -13.30 23.07
N GLN A 194 5.07 -12.34 22.37
CA GLN A 194 4.46 -11.03 22.12
C GLN A 194 3.66 -10.97 20.82
N PHE A 195 3.75 -11.99 19.97
CA PHE A 195 2.94 -12.14 18.77
C PHE A 195 2.54 -13.60 18.54
N LYS A 196 1.50 -13.80 17.76
CA LYS A 196 1.03 -15.11 17.30
C LYS A 196 0.70 -15.04 15.82
N ILE A 197 1.08 -16.07 15.07
CA ILE A 197 0.68 -16.25 13.67
C ILE A 197 -0.45 -17.27 13.66
N GLY A 198 -1.65 -16.82 13.29
CA GLY A 198 -2.83 -17.69 13.18
C GLY A 198 -2.92 -18.26 11.77
N ILE A 199 -3.01 -19.58 11.66
CA ILE A 199 -3.21 -20.28 10.39
C ILE A 199 -4.57 -20.96 10.44
N THR A 200 -5.36 -20.81 9.38
CA THR A 200 -6.61 -21.53 9.23
C THR A 200 -6.66 -22.24 7.88
N ASN A 201 -7.34 -23.38 7.85
CA ASN A 201 -7.54 -24.12 6.62
C ASN A 201 -9.03 -24.46 6.47
N LEU A 202 -9.66 -23.94 5.43
CA LEU A 202 -11.09 -24.16 5.15
C LEU A 202 -11.44 -25.65 4.99
N LYS A 203 -10.50 -26.49 4.55
CA LYS A 203 -10.69 -27.95 4.46
C LYS A 203 -11.02 -28.58 5.81
N ILE A 204 -10.49 -28.03 6.92
CA ILE A 204 -10.82 -28.50 8.28
C ILE A 204 -12.30 -28.23 8.57
N ILE A 205 -12.77 -27.02 8.27
CA ILE A 205 -14.17 -26.62 8.46
C ILE A 205 -15.08 -27.44 7.55
N GLN A 206 -14.72 -27.56 6.27
CA GLN A 206 -15.47 -28.41 5.30
C GLN A 206 -15.54 -29.86 5.74
N GLY A 207 -14.43 -30.44 6.23
CA GLY A 207 -14.39 -31.78 6.76
C GLY A 207 -15.29 -31.99 7.98
N LEU A 208 -15.33 -31.01 8.89
CA LEU A 208 -16.22 -31.04 10.06
C LEU A 208 -17.70 -30.96 9.64
N ILE A 209 -18.05 -30.07 8.69
CA ILE A 209 -19.41 -29.93 8.17
C ILE A 209 -19.84 -31.22 7.47
N SER A 210 -19.03 -31.75 6.56
CA SER A 210 -19.37 -32.93 5.75
C SER A 210 -19.44 -34.20 6.57
N ASN A 211 -18.47 -34.41 7.50
CA ASN A 211 -18.34 -35.66 8.22
C ASN A 211 -19.17 -35.73 9.50
N ASN A 212 -19.24 -34.61 10.26
CA ASN A 212 -19.90 -34.58 11.55
C ASN A 212 -21.34 -34.07 11.48
N LEU A 213 -21.63 -33.09 10.63
CA LEU A 213 -22.97 -32.49 10.50
C LEU A 213 -23.78 -33.07 9.35
N LYS A 214 -23.16 -33.90 8.49
CA LYS A 214 -23.79 -34.52 7.30
C LYS A 214 -24.49 -33.48 6.40
N ILE A 215 -24.05 -32.23 6.40
CA ILE A 215 -24.53 -31.19 5.52
C ILE A 215 -23.85 -31.36 4.17
N THR A 216 -24.59 -31.76 3.13
CA THR A 216 -24.06 -32.05 1.81
C THR A 216 -24.00 -30.83 0.88
N ASP A 217 -24.66 -29.73 1.26
CA ASP A 217 -24.66 -28.47 0.49
C ASP A 217 -24.58 -27.28 1.45
N PRO A 218 -23.40 -26.76 1.78
CA PRO A 218 -23.28 -25.53 2.54
C PRO A 218 -23.55 -24.35 1.61
N LYS A 219 -24.77 -23.80 1.66
CA LYS A 219 -25.07 -22.49 1.09
C LYS A 219 -24.38 -21.39 1.88
#